data_f8a61fe80822a25ad494ad8024c7f056
#
_entry.id   f8a61fe80822a25ad494ad8024c7f056
#
_cell.length_a   1.000
_cell.length_b   1.000
_cell.length_c   1.000
_cell.angle_alpha   90.00
_cell.angle_beta   90.00
_cell.angle_gamma   90.00
#
_symmetry.space_group_name_H-M   'P 1'
#
loop_
_entity.id
_entity.type
_entity.pdbx_description
1 polymer ?
#
loop_
_entity_poly.entity_id
_entity_poly.type
_entity_poly.pdbx_seq_one_letter_code
_entity_poly.pdbx_strand_id
1 'polypeptide(L)'
;MSVIRQMTYQPSGHGAAAVETMTFDRLRELNDGGTQRADFHVLAVVDAGRGTVTVDFLQHPLKERSAVWIPPGAVHRWDDIADVAGHLVLFVPTAPVTHATRELVASPDLVAHWSVSDADWPFVETARDHLLLEASAPPENAPTELPQILLSALIARLRPPHAQARSTHPVFLLFRSSVEAHFREHHAVGYYARTLGYAPRTLSRAVQQVTGRTAKAYIVDRIVLEAKRLLAHDHLTAARCAATLGFPDASNFSVFFRKATGMRPGAWQTARRPGSVPPEHDEEVPLRRTPVEVAHRVEVP
;
A
#
# COMPACT_ATOMS: atom_id res chain seq x y z
N MET A 1 -8.86 -2.79 24.32
CA MET A 1 -9.34 -2.15 23.08
C MET A 1 -8.12 -1.50 22.44
N SER A 2 -7.62 -2.05 21.35
CA SER A 2 -6.46 -1.45 20.67
C SER A 2 -6.98 -0.22 19.90
N VAL A 3 -6.68 0.96 20.42
CA VAL A 3 -6.98 2.23 19.75
C VAL A 3 -5.96 2.39 18.64
N ILE A 4 -6.39 2.71 17.41
CA ILE A 4 -5.46 3.02 16.34
C ILE A 4 -4.78 4.33 16.67
N ARG A 5 -3.46 4.30 16.65
CA ARG A 5 -2.65 5.50 16.74
C ARG A 5 -2.59 6.16 15.38
N GLN A 6 -3.28 7.27 15.24
CA GLN A 6 -3.14 8.14 14.05
C GLN A 6 -1.77 8.82 14.14
N MET A 7 -0.95 8.63 13.10
CA MET A 7 0.36 9.27 12.99
C MET A 7 0.28 10.33 11.91
N THR A 8 0.42 11.58 12.32
CA THR A 8 0.51 12.72 11.40
C THR A 8 1.97 13.10 11.23
N TYR A 9 2.38 13.35 10.01
CA TYR A 9 3.74 13.80 9.73
C TYR A 9 4.02 15.13 10.41
N GLN A 10 4.89 15.10 11.39
CA GLN A 10 5.36 16.29 12.11
C GLN A 10 6.89 16.25 12.06
N PRO A 11 7.52 16.99 11.14
CA PRO A 11 8.97 16.99 11.01
C PRO A 11 9.64 17.52 12.28
N SER A 12 10.66 16.80 12.72
CA SER A 12 11.44 17.13 13.90
C SER A 12 12.46 18.22 13.56
N GLY A 13 12.03 19.50 13.44
CA GLY A 13 12.98 20.60 13.20
C GLY A 13 12.36 21.86 12.59
N HIS A 14 13.15 22.94 12.56
CA HIS A 14 12.75 24.29 12.11
C HIS A 14 12.66 24.46 10.58
N GLY A 15 12.76 23.40 9.80
CA GLY A 15 12.45 23.38 8.38
C GLY A 15 11.59 22.17 8.13
N ALA A 16 10.49 22.30 7.39
CA ALA A 16 9.59 21.20 7.08
C ALA A 16 10.36 20.12 6.28
N ALA A 17 11.10 19.26 6.97
CA ALA A 17 11.81 18.15 6.37
C ALA A 17 10.77 17.24 5.71
N ALA A 18 10.83 17.13 4.38
CA ALA A 18 9.91 16.26 3.63
C ALA A 18 10.30 14.77 3.75
N VAL A 19 11.46 14.49 4.34
CA VAL A 19 12.08 13.17 4.50
C VAL A 19 12.71 13.06 5.87
N GLU A 20 12.39 12.01 6.61
CA GLU A 20 13.03 11.66 7.89
C GLU A 20 13.50 10.21 7.87
N THR A 21 14.48 9.90 8.70
CA THR A 21 15.04 8.55 8.82
C THR A 21 14.97 8.05 10.27
N MET A 22 14.84 6.74 10.43
CA MET A 22 14.75 6.09 11.74
C MET A 22 15.38 4.70 11.65
N THR A 23 16.01 4.24 12.72
CA THR A 23 16.47 2.84 12.85
C THR A 23 15.35 1.95 13.39
N PHE A 24 15.48 0.63 13.20
CA PHE A 24 14.57 -0.33 13.87
C PHE A 24 14.75 -0.29 15.41
N ASP A 25 15.93 0.07 15.92
CA ASP A 25 16.11 0.28 17.36
C ASP A 25 15.21 1.40 17.86
N ARG A 26 15.22 2.52 17.17
CA ARG A 26 14.34 3.64 17.53
C ARG A 26 12.86 3.31 17.36
N LEU A 27 12.53 2.56 16.32
CA LEU A 27 11.16 2.07 16.13
C LEU A 27 10.72 1.19 17.32
N ARG A 28 11.57 0.29 17.82
CA ARG A 28 11.26 -0.56 18.99
C ARG A 28 10.94 0.26 20.24
N GLU A 29 11.69 1.33 20.48
CA GLU A 29 11.43 2.23 21.62
C GLU A 29 10.06 2.92 21.51
N LEU A 30 9.62 3.22 20.30
CA LEU A 30 8.37 3.95 20.02
C LEU A 30 7.16 3.03 19.78
N ASN A 31 7.42 1.75 19.50
CA ASN A 31 6.40 0.77 19.13
C ASN A 31 5.75 0.20 20.40
N ASP A 32 4.50 0.56 20.63
CA ASP A 32 3.67 0.03 21.71
C ASP A 32 2.96 -1.29 21.35
N GLY A 33 3.29 -1.90 20.20
CA GLY A 33 2.63 -3.09 19.64
C GLY A 33 1.22 -2.82 19.11
N GLY A 34 0.79 -1.56 19.12
CA GLY A 34 -0.51 -1.13 18.64
C GLY A 34 -0.58 -1.04 17.10
N THR A 35 -1.79 -0.94 16.61
CA THR A 35 -2.04 -0.70 15.18
C THR A 35 -1.91 0.79 14.88
N GLN A 36 -1.25 1.13 13.79
CA GLN A 36 -0.92 2.49 13.39
C GLN A 36 -1.49 2.80 12.01
N ARG A 37 -1.84 4.06 11.76
CA ARG A 37 -2.20 4.61 10.45
C ARG A 37 -1.44 5.92 10.28
N ALA A 38 -0.61 6.01 9.25
CA ALA A 38 0.17 7.20 8.92
C ALA A 38 -0.46 7.98 7.75
N ASP A 39 -0.30 9.30 7.72
CA ASP A 39 -0.62 10.15 6.56
C ASP A 39 0.57 10.36 5.62
N PHE A 40 1.67 9.67 5.88
CA PHE A 40 2.93 9.68 5.15
C PHE A 40 3.34 8.27 4.75
N HIS A 41 4.32 8.15 3.86
CA HIS A 41 4.91 6.88 3.47
C HIS A 41 5.93 6.40 4.50
N VAL A 42 5.94 5.10 4.76
CA VAL A 42 6.99 4.42 5.51
C VAL A 42 7.65 3.40 4.59
N LEU A 43 8.94 3.57 4.33
CA LEU A 43 9.75 2.66 3.55
C LEU A 43 10.80 2.05 4.48
N ALA A 44 10.64 0.78 4.83
CA ALA A 44 11.60 0.05 5.65
C ALA A 44 12.52 -0.79 4.77
N VAL A 45 13.81 -0.77 5.07
CA VAL A 45 14.86 -1.59 4.46
C VAL A 45 15.50 -2.41 5.57
N VAL A 46 15.42 -3.74 5.46
CA VAL A 46 15.93 -4.67 6.46
C VAL A 46 17.33 -5.11 6.09
N ASP A 47 18.29 -4.83 6.98
CA ASP A 47 19.69 -5.19 6.81
C ASP A 47 19.98 -6.59 7.34
N ALA A 48 19.40 -6.93 8.49
CA ALA A 48 19.61 -8.22 9.14
C ALA A 48 18.42 -8.60 10.04
N GLY A 49 18.39 -9.83 10.47
CA GLY A 49 17.39 -10.34 11.39
C GLY A 49 16.13 -10.87 10.71
N ARG A 50 15.14 -11.20 11.56
CA ARG A 50 13.85 -11.74 11.11
C ARG A 50 12.74 -11.15 11.98
N GLY A 51 11.59 -10.95 11.34
CA GLY A 51 10.42 -10.41 12.03
C GLY A 51 9.18 -10.45 11.16
N THR A 52 8.16 -9.74 11.60
CA THR A 52 6.88 -9.65 10.87
C THR A 52 6.24 -8.29 11.02
N VAL A 53 5.59 -7.85 9.97
CA VAL A 53 4.74 -6.66 9.93
C VAL A 53 3.40 -7.01 9.28
N THR A 54 2.32 -6.56 9.86
CA THR A 54 0.99 -6.66 9.24
C THR A 54 0.66 -5.33 8.56
N VAL A 55 0.33 -5.37 7.26
CA VAL A 55 -0.13 -4.22 6.49
C VAL A 55 -1.48 -4.56 5.85
N ASP A 56 -2.51 -3.77 6.11
CA ASP A 56 -3.86 -3.95 5.57
C ASP A 56 -4.37 -5.40 5.67
N PHE A 57 -4.25 -5.99 6.86
CA PHE A 57 -4.72 -7.35 7.19
C PHE A 57 -3.88 -8.50 6.62
N LEU A 58 -2.78 -8.22 5.92
CA LEU A 58 -1.84 -9.21 5.41
C LEU A 58 -0.54 -9.15 6.21
N GLN A 59 -0.10 -10.29 6.71
CA GLN A 59 1.17 -10.40 7.40
C GLN A 59 2.30 -10.59 6.37
N HIS A 60 3.37 -9.82 6.52
CA HIS A 60 4.56 -9.86 5.67
C HIS A 60 5.78 -10.20 6.51
N PRO A 61 6.61 -11.16 6.06
CA PRO A 61 7.84 -11.48 6.75
C PRO A 61 8.88 -10.36 6.54
N LEU A 62 9.58 -10.01 7.59
CA LEU A 62 10.80 -9.21 7.54
C LEU A 62 11.99 -10.14 7.51
N LYS A 63 12.85 -10.00 6.52
CA LYS A 63 14.06 -10.80 6.33
C LYS A 63 15.19 -9.91 5.86
N GLU A 64 16.41 -10.38 6.02
CA GLU A 64 17.58 -9.74 5.44
C GLU A 64 17.33 -9.40 3.96
N ARG A 65 17.71 -8.19 3.55
CA ARG A 65 17.54 -7.64 2.18
C ARG A 65 16.09 -7.60 1.70
N SER A 66 15.15 -7.46 2.62
CA SER A 66 13.77 -7.16 2.25
C SER A 66 13.44 -5.69 2.41
N ALA A 67 12.52 -5.22 1.60
CA ALA A 67 11.93 -3.91 1.69
C ALA A 67 10.43 -4.02 1.97
N VAL A 68 9.94 -3.11 2.81
CA VAL A 68 8.52 -2.95 3.10
C VAL A 68 8.12 -1.52 2.81
N TRP A 69 7.06 -1.34 2.06
CA TRP A 69 6.53 -0.02 1.75
C TRP A 69 5.08 0.11 2.20
N ILE A 70 4.83 0.99 3.14
CA ILE A 70 3.52 1.27 3.72
C ILE A 70 3.07 2.64 3.19
N PRO A 71 2.06 2.70 2.31
CA PRO A 71 1.57 3.98 1.79
C PRO A 71 0.70 4.71 2.81
N PRO A 72 0.49 6.03 2.64
CA PRO A 72 -0.43 6.81 3.47
C PRO A 72 -1.81 6.19 3.55
N GLY A 73 -2.40 6.21 4.75
CA GLY A 73 -3.73 5.65 5.01
C GLY A 73 -3.75 4.13 5.12
N ALA A 74 -2.68 3.41 4.80
CA ALA A 74 -2.57 1.99 5.10
C ALA A 74 -2.46 1.78 6.61
N VAL A 75 -3.15 0.75 7.08
CA VAL A 75 -3.11 0.38 8.49
C VAL A 75 -2.07 -0.70 8.68
N HIS A 76 -1.15 -0.49 9.62
CA HIS A 76 -0.07 -1.43 9.85
C HIS A 76 0.21 -1.65 11.34
N ARG A 77 0.87 -2.75 11.63
CA ARG A 77 1.37 -3.11 12.95
C ARG A 77 2.69 -3.85 12.81
N TRP A 78 3.67 -3.41 13.55
CA TRP A 78 4.96 -4.09 13.67
C TRP A 78 4.80 -5.19 14.73
N ASP A 79 4.59 -6.45 14.29
CA ASP A 79 4.18 -7.56 15.16
C ASP A 79 5.37 -8.14 15.92
N ASP A 80 6.45 -8.41 15.22
CA ASP A 80 7.68 -8.96 15.76
C ASP A 80 8.87 -8.30 15.07
N ILE A 81 9.59 -7.46 15.79
CA ILE A 81 10.75 -6.70 15.29
C ILE A 81 11.93 -6.73 16.27
N ALA A 82 11.92 -7.65 17.25
CA ALA A 82 12.94 -7.69 18.29
C ALA A 82 14.35 -7.85 17.70
N ASP A 83 14.49 -8.75 16.73
CA ASP A 83 15.78 -9.09 16.11
C ASP A 83 16.01 -8.38 14.75
N VAL A 84 15.09 -7.51 14.33
CA VAL A 84 15.20 -6.83 13.02
C VAL A 84 16.15 -5.66 13.14
N ALA A 85 17.16 -5.59 12.29
CA ALA A 85 18.05 -4.46 12.10
C ALA A 85 17.84 -3.84 10.71
N GLY A 86 18.00 -2.53 10.62
CA GLY A 86 17.83 -1.78 9.37
C GLY A 86 17.27 -0.39 9.63
N HIS A 87 16.72 0.22 8.57
CA HIS A 87 16.33 1.61 8.59
C HIS A 87 14.94 1.81 7.98
N LEU A 88 14.24 2.80 8.49
CA LEU A 88 12.98 3.31 7.95
C LEU A 88 13.22 4.71 7.39
N VAL A 89 12.62 4.98 6.24
CA VAL A 89 12.55 6.31 5.63
C VAL A 89 11.09 6.74 5.63
N LEU A 90 10.80 7.84 6.31
CA LEU A 90 9.48 8.43 6.45
C LEU A 90 9.41 9.65 5.53
N PHE A 91 8.40 9.76 4.69
CA PHE A 91 8.33 10.87 3.75
C PHE A 91 6.91 11.21 3.31
N VAL A 92 6.67 12.48 3.04
CA VAL A 92 5.40 12.96 2.49
C VAL A 92 5.25 12.58 1.01
N PRO A 93 4.02 12.38 0.48
CA PRO A 93 3.80 11.98 -0.91
C PRO A 93 4.44 12.90 -1.96
N THR A 94 4.67 14.14 -1.61
CA THR A 94 5.27 15.18 -2.48
C THR A 94 6.80 15.19 -2.45
N ALA A 95 7.44 14.44 -1.54
CA ALA A 95 8.89 14.47 -1.36
C ALA A 95 9.69 13.98 -2.59
N PRO A 96 9.30 12.93 -3.33
CA PRO A 96 10.05 12.48 -4.50
C PRO A 96 10.06 13.55 -5.60
N VAL A 97 11.23 13.79 -6.20
CA VAL A 97 11.44 14.90 -7.15
C VAL A 97 11.38 14.47 -8.61
N THR A 98 11.66 13.20 -8.94
CA THR A 98 11.59 12.72 -10.33
C THR A 98 10.18 12.30 -10.72
N HIS A 99 9.82 12.45 -12.00
CA HIS A 99 8.51 12.04 -12.51
C HIS A 99 8.25 10.54 -12.24
N ALA A 100 9.23 9.69 -12.54
CA ALA A 100 9.09 8.24 -12.35
C ALA A 100 8.87 7.82 -10.89
N THR A 101 9.55 8.48 -9.93
CA THR A 101 9.37 8.18 -8.51
C THR A 101 8.06 8.74 -7.97
N ARG A 102 7.59 9.89 -8.45
CA ARG A 102 6.27 10.42 -8.13
C ARG A 102 5.15 9.51 -8.61
N GLU A 103 5.25 8.98 -9.83
CA GLU A 103 4.28 8.00 -10.35
C GLU A 103 4.27 6.72 -9.52
N LEU A 104 5.44 6.23 -9.11
CA LEU A 104 5.55 5.03 -8.28
C LEU A 104 4.92 5.26 -6.90
N VAL A 105 5.22 6.36 -6.25
CA VAL A 105 4.69 6.74 -4.93
C VAL A 105 3.18 6.97 -4.97
N ALA A 106 2.66 7.54 -6.03
CA ALA A 106 1.22 7.71 -6.23
C ALA A 106 0.48 6.40 -6.57
N SER A 107 1.19 5.26 -6.62
CA SER A 107 0.59 3.98 -6.96
C SER A 107 -0.15 3.37 -5.76
N PRO A 108 -1.48 3.18 -5.82
CA PRO A 108 -2.23 2.52 -4.76
C PRO A 108 -1.96 1.01 -4.68
N ASP A 109 -1.41 0.43 -5.74
CA ASP A 109 -1.03 -0.98 -5.83
C ASP A 109 0.43 -1.21 -5.44
N LEU A 110 1.00 -0.35 -4.60
CA LEU A 110 2.33 -0.59 -4.06
C LEU A 110 2.36 -1.94 -3.36
N VAL A 111 3.28 -2.79 -3.80
CA VAL A 111 3.53 -4.07 -3.13
C VAL A 111 4.11 -3.75 -1.76
N ALA A 112 3.42 -4.21 -0.72
CA ALA A 112 3.84 -3.89 0.64
C ALA A 112 5.19 -4.50 1.03
N HIS A 113 5.62 -5.60 0.38
CA HIS A 113 6.84 -6.32 0.72
C HIS A 113 7.46 -7.00 -0.50
N TRP A 114 8.79 -6.95 -0.61
CA TRP A 114 9.58 -7.73 -1.58
C TRP A 114 11.02 -7.93 -1.09
N SER A 115 11.71 -8.91 -1.66
CA SER A 115 13.15 -9.11 -1.45
C SER A 115 13.94 -8.39 -2.53
N VAL A 116 15.02 -7.75 -2.13
CA VAL A 116 16.00 -7.13 -3.05
C VAL A 116 16.98 -8.20 -3.49
N SER A 117 17.33 -8.24 -4.77
CA SER A 117 18.31 -9.22 -5.28
C SER A 117 19.72 -8.92 -4.76
N ASP A 118 20.57 -9.95 -4.71
CA ASP A 118 21.98 -9.79 -4.31
C ASP A 118 22.73 -8.83 -5.24
N ALA A 119 22.36 -8.81 -6.51
CA ALA A 119 22.97 -7.92 -7.51
C ALA A 119 22.56 -6.45 -7.31
N ASP A 120 21.33 -6.19 -6.83
CA ASP A 120 20.82 -4.84 -6.61
C ASP A 120 21.16 -4.31 -5.21
N TRP A 121 21.41 -5.20 -4.25
CA TRP A 121 21.60 -4.82 -2.84
C TRP A 121 22.71 -3.77 -2.62
N PRO A 122 23.92 -3.86 -3.21
CA PRO A 122 24.98 -2.87 -2.99
C PRO A 122 24.54 -1.46 -3.44
N PHE A 123 23.72 -1.35 -4.48
CA PHE A 123 23.21 -0.07 -4.95
C PHE A 123 22.13 0.51 -4.03
N VAL A 124 21.28 -0.37 -3.47
CA VAL A 124 20.28 0.02 -2.48
C VAL A 124 20.93 0.49 -1.19
N GLU A 125 21.92 -0.28 -0.70
CA GLU A 125 22.70 0.04 0.48
C GLU A 125 23.40 1.40 0.34
N THR A 126 24.14 1.63 -0.75
CA THR A 126 24.82 2.90 -1.02
C THR A 126 23.82 4.07 -1.08
N ALA A 127 22.70 3.92 -1.79
CA ALA A 127 21.70 4.98 -1.91
C ALA A 127 21.03 5.29 -0.56
N ARG A 128 20.76 4.27 0.25
CA ARG A 128 20.22 4.41 1.60
C ARG A 128 21.21 5.12 2.50
N ASP A 129 22.47 4.65 2.56
CA ASP A 129 23.48 5.18 3.46
C ASP A 129 23.78 6.65 3.17
N HIS A 130 23.81 7.04 1.90
CA HIS A 130 23.94 8.44 1.56
C HIS A 130 22.74 9.26 2.04
N LEU A 131 21.51 8.76 1.86
CA LEU A 131 20.32 9.43 2.38
C LEU A 131 20.37 9.58 3.91
N LEU A 132 20.81 8.54 4.64
CA LEU A 132 20.93 8.56 6.09
C LEU A 132 21.93 9.60 6.58
N LEU A 133 23.09 9.71 5.90
CA LEU A 133 24.10 10.72 6.20
C LEU A 133 23.54 12.14 6.05
N GLU A 134 22.86 12.42 4.93
CA GLU A 134 22.30 13.74 4.67
C GLU A 134 21.13 14.07 5.60
N ALA A 135 20.26 13.11 5.88
CA ALA A 135 19.14 13.31 6.81
C ALA A 135 19.60 13.56 8.26
N SER A 136 20.82 13.14 8.60
CA SER A 136 21.46 13.35 9.91
C SER A 136 22.34 14.60 9.96
N ALA A 137 22.55 15.26 8.83
CA ALA A 137 23.42 16.44 8.75
C ALA A 137 22.77 17.65 9.45
N PRO A 138 23.56 18.53 10.10
CA PRO A 138 23.04 19.76 10.66
C PRO A 138 22.38 20.63 9.59
N PRO A 139 21.21 21.25 9.86
CA PRO A 139 20.44 22.02 8.87
C PRO A 139 21.23 23.15 8.21
N GLU A 140 22.25 23.63 8.87
CA GLU A 140 23.12 24.75 8.42
C GLU A 140 24.00 24.39 7.20
N ASN A 141 24.22 23.09 6.97
CA ASN A 141 25.13 22.58 5.95
C ASN A 141 24.46 21.78 4.84
N ALA A 142 23.17 21.46 4.96
CA ALA A 142 22.48 20.60 4.00
C ALA A 142 21.75 21.42 2.93
N PRO A 143 21.99 21.18 1.62
CA PRO A 143 21.14 21.69 0.57
C PRO A 143 19.70 21.18 0.79
N THR A 144 18.73 22.09 0.83
CA THR A 144 17.33 21.80 1.22
C THR A 144 16.65 20.70 0.38
N GLU A 145 17.11 20.50 -0.86
CA GLU A 145 16.51 19.51 -1.79
C GLU A 145 17.27 18.17 -1.84
N LEU A 146 18.49 18.10 -1.29
CA LEU A 146 19.34 16.92 -1.42
C LEU A 146 18.72 15.65 -0.83
N PRO A 147 18.11 15.65 0.37
CA PRO A 147 17.42 14.47 0.91
C PRO A 147 16.30 13.97 -0.02
N GLN A 148 15.58 14.84 -0.70
CA GLN A 148 14.50 14.48 -1.62
C GLN A 148 15.05 13.88 -2.93
N ILE A 149 16.18 14.35 -3.42
CA ILE A 149 16.90 13.78 -4.56
C ILE A 149 17.40 12.38 -4.21
N LEU A 150 18.02 12.21 -3.04
CA LEU A 150 18.53 10.94 -2.55
C LEU A 150 17.39 9.93 -2.25
N LEU A 151 16.27 10.39 -1.70
CA LEU A 151 15.05 9.60 -1.58
C LEU A 151 14.60 9.09 -2.96
N SER A 152 14.59 9.95 -3.96
CA SER A 152 14.21 9.54 -5.32
C SER A 152 15.18 8.52 -5.90
N ALA A 153 16.48 8.64 -5.63
CA ALA A 153 17.49 7.66 -6.03
C ALA A 153 17.25 6.30 -5.32
N LEU A 154 17.02 6.31 -4.02
CA LEU A 154 16.72 5.11 -3.24
C LEU A 154 15.45 4.42 -3.75
N ILE A 155 14.36 5.16 -3.96
CA ILE A 155 13.09 4.65 -4.51
C ILE A 155 13.32 4.01 -5.88
N ALA A 156 14.12 4.64 -6.74
CA ALA A 156 14.43 4.10 -8.07
C ALA A 156 15.21 2.78 -8.00
N ARG A 157 16.06 2.58 -7.00
CA ARG A 157 16.80 1.33 -6.74
C ARG A 157 15.93 0.26 -6.10
N LEU A 158 15.07 0.63 -5.16
CA LEU A 158 14.15 -0.27 -4.45
C LEU A 158 12.92 -0.66 -5.25
N ARG A 159 12.84 -0.31 -6.52
CA ARG A 159 11.68 -0.56 -7.38
C ARG A 159 11.17 -2.00 -7.23
N PRO A 160 9.89 -2.21 -6.79
CA PRO A 160 9.34 -3.54 -6.65
C PRO A 160 9.40 -4.32 -7.97
N PRO A 161 9.67 -5.64 -7.97
CA PRO A 161 9.85 -6.46 -9.18
C PRO A 161 8.69 -6.34 -10.19
N HIS A 162 7.47 -6.16 -9.68
CA HIS A 162 6.27 -6.00 -10.51
C HIS A 162 6.01 -4.56 -10.99
N ALA A 163 6.74 -3.58 -10.48
CA ALA A 163 6.62 -2.20 -10.95
C ALA A 163 7.17 -2.01 -12.37
N GLN A 164 8.07 -2.87 -12.80
CA GLN A 164 8.59 -2.86 -14.19
C GLN A 164 7.57 -3.41 -15.20
N ALA A 165 6.73 -4.36 -14.80
CA ALA A 165 5.68 -4.94 -15.64
C ALA A 165 4.37 -4.13 -15.60
N ARG A 166 4.22 -3.25 -14.61
CA ARG A 166 3.03 -2.40 -14.45
C ARG A 166 3.18 -1.16 -15.29
N SER A 167 2.67 -1.33 -16.40
CA SER A 167 2.35 -0.48 -17.54
C SER A 167 2.40 1.03 -17.27
N THR A 168 3.21 1.68 -18.09
CA THR A 168 3.10 3.08 -18.50
C THR A 168 1.82 3.35 -19.31
N HIS A 169 0.74 2.56 -19.18
CA HIS A 169 -0.48 2.78 -19.95
C HIS A 169 -1.18 4.08 -19.48
N PRO A 170 -1.10 5.19 -20.23
CA PRO A 170 -1.48 6.51 -19.73
C PRO A 170 -2.94 6.55 -19.23
N VAL A 171 -3.84 5.86 -19.95
CA VAL A 171 -5.26 5.81 -19.58
C VAL A 171 -5.48 5.10 -18.24
N PHE A 172 -4.71 4.05 -17.93
CA PHE A 172 -4.79 3.36 -16.65
C PHE A 172 -4.28 4.25 -15.51
N LEU A 173 -3.17 4.95 -15.72
CA LEU A 173 -2.61 5.85 -14.70
C LEU A 173 -3.59 6.97 -14.34
N LEU A 174 -4.22 7.59 -15.34
CA LEU A 174 -5.25 8.61 -15.14
C LEU A 174 -6.48 8.03 -14.40
N PHE A 175 -6.95 6.85 -14.82
CA PHE A 175 -8.05 6.15 -14.15
C PHE A 175 -7.74 5.87 -12.69
N ARG A 176 -6.58 5.30 -12.40
CA ARG A 176 -6.12 4.99 -11.06
C ARG A 176 -6.10 6.22 -10.15
N SER A 177 -5.46 7.30 -10.62
CA SER A 177 -5.41 8.56 -9.89
C SER A 177 -6.82 9.14 -9.62
N SER A 178 -7.70 9.07 -10.63
CA SER A 178 -9.09 9.52 -10.48
C SER A 178 -9.88 8.65 -9.50
N VAL A 179 -9.65 7.33 -9.46
CA VAL A 179 -10.28 6.44 -8.47
C VAL A 179 -9.83 6.80 -7.06
N GLU A 180 -8.53 6.98 -6.83
CA GLU A 180 -8.03 7.38 -5.50
C GLU A 180 -8.63 8.71 -5.01
N ALA A 181 -8.81 9.67 -5.90
CA ALA A 181 -9.38 10.96 -5.55
C ALA A 181 -10.90 10.90 -5.23
N HIS A 182 -11.64 9.97 -5.86
CA HIS A 182 -13.11 10.05 -5.87
C HIS A 182 -13.84 8.76 -5.48
N PHE A 183 -13.15 7.67 -5.11
CA PHE A 183 -13.80 6.39 -4.83
C PHE A 183 -14.82 6.44 -3.67
N ARG A 184 -14.71 7.41 -2.78
CA ARG A 184 -15.66 7.58 -1.67
C ARG A 184 -17.00 8.14 -2.11
N GLU A 185 -17.06 8.80 -3.25
CA GLU A 185 -18.26 9.48 -3.74
C GLU A 185 -18.82 8.82 -5.01
N HIS A 186 -17.95 8.23 -5.83
CA HIS A 186 -18.30 7.72 -7.14
C HIS A 186 -17.89 6.26 -7.35
N HIS A 187 -18.89 5.39 -7.45
CA HIS A 187 -18.69 3.93 -7.53
C HIS A 187 -18.87 3.36 -8.95
N ALA A 188 -19.29 4.19 -9.90
CA ALA A 188 -19.63 3.76 -11.25
C ALA A 188 -18.51 4.08 -12.26
N VAL A 189 -18.12 3.09 -13.09
CA VAL A 189 -17.13 3.27 -14.16
C VAL A 189 -17.48 4.45 -15.09
N GLY A 190 -18.79 4.68 -15.33
CA GLY A 190 -19.26 5.76 -16.19
C GLY A 190 -18.90 7.16 -15.70
N TYR A 191 -18.76 7.38 -14.40
CA TYR A 191 -18.26 8.63 -13.86
C TYR A 191 -16.83 8.90 -14.31
N TYR A 192 -15.94 7.94 -14.05
CA TYR A 192 -14.52 8.04 -14.40
C TYR A 192 -14.29 8.18 -15.90
N ALA A 193 -15.06 7.44 -16.68
CA ALA A 193 -14.98 7.52 -18.13
C ALA A 193 -15.31 8.92 -18.65
N ARG A 194 -16.39 9.53 -18.13
CA ARG A 194 -16.78 10.91 -18.48
C ARG A 194 -15.75 11.94 -18.01
N THR A 195 -15.31 11.84 -16.76
CA THR A 195 -14.34 12.78 -16.16
C THR A 195 -13.02 12.77 -16.91
N LEU A 196 -12.58 11.60 -17.39
CA LEU A 196 -11.32 11.44 -18.10
C LEU A 196 -11.44 11.61 -19.62
N GLY A 197 -12.65 11.82 -20.16
CA GLY A 197 -12.87 12.01 -21.60
C GLY A 197 -12.73 10.71 -22.43
N TYR A 198 -12.90 9.53 -21.82
CA TYR A 198 -12.81 8.24 -22.51
C TYR A 198 -14.15 7.53 -22.58
N ALA A 199 -14.32 6.70 -23.61
CA ALA A 199 -15.44 5.77 -23.63
C ALA A 199 -15.26 4.71 -22.50
N PRO A 200 -16.33 4.27 -21.81
CA PRO A 200 -16.25 3.25 -20.75
C PRO A 200 -15.56 1.96 -21.18
N ARG A 201 -15.71 1.58 -22.43
CA ARG A 201 -15.08 0.39 -23.02
C ARG A 201 -13.56 0.55 -23.16
N THR A 202 -13.10 1.72 -23.58
CA THR A 202 -11.67 2.06 -23.68
C THR A 202 -11.02 2.02 -22.31
N LEU A 203 -11.66 2.64 -21.32
CA LEU A 203 -11.20 2.65 -19.93
C LEU A 203 -11.11 1.23 -19.37
N SER A 204 -12.17 0.43 -19.51
CA SER A 204 -12.21 -0.96 -19.03
C SER A 204 -11.14 -1.83 -19.69
N ARG A 205 -10.86 -1.63 -20.98
CA ARG A 205 -9.83 -2.35 -21.71
C ARG A 205 -8.43 -2.01 -21.19
N ALA A 206 -8.15 -0.72 -20.95
CA ALA A 206 -6.88 -0.28 -20.38
C ALA A 206 -6.64 -0.88 -18.99
N VAL A 207 -7.66 -0.88 -18.11
CA VAL A 207 -7.58 -1.48 -16.79
C VAL A 207 -7.35 -2.99 -16.88
N GLN A 208 -8.09 -3.69 -17.74
CA GLN A 208 -7.96 -5.15 -17.94
C GLN A 208 -6.56 -5.54 -18.44
N GLN A 209 -5.98 -4.76 -19.36
CA GLN A 209 -4.64 -5.02 -19.90
C GLN A 209 -3.56 -4.90 -18.82
N VAL A 210 -3.71 -3.96 -17.90
CA VAL A 210 -2.70 -3.71 -16.86
C VAL A 210 -2.89 -4.59 -15.63
N THR A 211 -4.13 -4.77 -15.19
CA THR A 211 -4.43 -5.40 -13.89
C THR A 211 -4.99 -6.82 -14.00
N GLY A 212 -5.36 -7.27 -15.20
CA GLY A 212 -6.13 -8.49 -15.40
C GLY A 212 -7.57 -8.43 -14.88
N ARG A 213 -8.03 -7.25 -14.38
CA ARG A 213 -9.33 -7.05 -13.74
C ARG A 213 -10.19 -6.06 -14.52
N THR A 214 -11.49 -6.13 -14.35
CA THR A 214 -12.38 -5.11 -14.91
C THR A 214 -12.25 -3.80 -14.15
N ALA A 215 -12.50 -2.65 -14.80
CA ALA A 215 -12.51 -1.35 -14.15
C ALA A 215 -13.49 -1.30 -12.97
N LYS A 216 -14.64 -1.99 -13.08
CA LYS A 216 -15.61 -2.12 -11.99
C LYS A 216 -15.03 -2.88 -10.80
N ALA A 217 -14.35 -4.00 -11.03
CA ALA A 217 -13.73 -4.79 -9.96
C ALA A 217 -12.65 -3.97 -9.26
N TYR A 218 -11.84 -3.22 -10.01
CA TYR A 218 -10.81 -2.33 -9.45
C TYR A 218 -11.40 -1.29 -8.48
N ILE A 219 -12.48 -0.60 -8.87
CA ILE A 219 -13.18 0.36 -8.00
C ILE A 219 -13.75 -0.35 -6.76
N VAL A 220 -14.40 -1.50 -6.94
CA VAL A 220 -14.99 -2.29 -5.84
C VAL A 220 -13.90 -2.67 -4.82
N ASP A 221 -12.76 -3.17 -5.29
CA ASP A 221 -11.66 -3.58 -4.40
C ASP A 221 -11.15 -2.40 -3.56
N ARG A 222 -11.02 -1.22 -4.17
CA ARG A 222 -10.59 -0.02 -3.46
C ARG A 222 -11.58 0.41 -2.38
N ILE A 223 -12.87 0.38 -2.69
CA ILE A 223 -13.93 0.71 -1.73
C ILE A 223 -13.96 -0.33 -0.60
N VAL A 224 -13.83 -1.61 -0.92
CA VAL A 224 -13.82 -2.69 0.07
C VAL A 224 -12.62 -2.59 1.01
N LEU A 225 -11.45 -2.26 0.49
CA LEU A 225 -10.26 -2.04 1.32
C LEU A 225 -10.51 -0.93 2.34
N GLU A 226 -11.04 0.20 1.90
CA GLU A 226 -11.35 1.31 2.81
C GLU A 226 -12.46 0.93 3.81
N ALA A 227 -13.52 0.26 3.34
CA ALA A 227 -14.58 -0.24 4.22
C ALA A 227 -14.03 -1.16 5.32
N LYS A 228 -13.11 -2.05 4.97
CA LYS A 228 -12.43 -2.93 5.94
C LYS A 228 -11.62 -2.13 6.96
N ARG A 229 -10.89 -1.10 6.52
CA ARG A 229 -10.14 -0.21 7.41
C ARG A 229 -11.07 0.50 8.38
N LEU A 230 -12.14 1.13 7.88
CA LEU A 230 -13.15 1.84 8.69
C LEU A 230 -13.82 0.92 9.73
N LEU A 231 -14.16 -0.30 9.34
CA LEU A 231 -14.81 -1.28 10.23
C LEU A 231 -13.86 -1.82 11.29
N ALA A 232 -12.67 -2.28 10.89
CA ALA A 232 -11.74 -2.96 11.79
C ALA A 232 -10.99 -2.00 12.70
N HIS A 233 -10.60 -0.88 12.15
CA HIS A 233 -9.64 0.00 12.79
C HIS A 233 -10.30 1.25 13.37
N ASP A 234 -11.17 1.91 12.63
CA ASP A 234 -11.90 3.08 13.13
C ASP A 234 -13.16 2.67 13.91
N HIS A 235 -13.44 1.37 13.98
CA HIS A 235 -14.59 0.79 14.68
C HIS A 235 -15.92 1.43 14.30
N LEU A 236 -16.03 1.93 13.07
CA LEU A 236 -17.24 2.58 12.59
C LEU A 236 -18.39 1.57 12.45
N THR A 237 -19.59 2.02 12.72
CA THR A 237 -20.81 1.27 12.40
C THR A 237 -21.02 1.19 10.90
N ALA A 238 -21.82 0.21 10.43
CA ALA A 238 -22.18 0.12 9.01
C ALA A 238 -22.83 1.40 8.48
N ALA A 239 -23.60 2.13 9.30
CA ALA A 239 -24.20 3.39 8.93
C ALA A 239 -23.15 4.50 8.71
N ARG A 240 -22.16 4.57 9.58
CA ARG A 240 -21.07 5.56 9.44
C ARG A 240 -20.16 5.20 8.25
N CYS A 241 -19.88 3.91 8.03
CA CYS A 241 -19.16 3.47 6.83
C CYS A 241 -19.92 3.84 5.55
N ALA A 242 -21.23 3.63 5.52
CA ALA A 242 -22.08 4.01 4.39
C ALA A 242 -21.95 5.51 4.09
N ALA A 243 -22.11 6.37 5.10
CA ALA A 243 -21.98 7.80 4.95
C ALA A 243 -20.57 8.23 4.47
N THR A 244 -19.51 7.65 5.04
CA THR A 244 -18.12 7.97 4.67
C THR A 244 -17.77 7.52 3.24
N LEU A 245 -18.40 6.45 2.77
CA LEU A 245 -18.13 5.84 1.45
C LEU A 245 -19.19 6.18 0.39
N GLY A 246 -20.05 7.19 0.64
CA GLY A 246 -21.00 7.68 -0.34
C GLY A 246 -22.15 6.73 -0.68
N PHE A 247 -22.48 5.78 0.20
CA PHE A 247 -23.65 4.94 0.03
C PHE A 247 -24.91 5.66 0.55
N PRO A 248 -26.07 5.48 -0.10
CA PRO A 248 -27.32 6.12 0.31
C PRO A 248 -27.72 5.78 1.76
N ASP A 249 -27.46 4.54 2.18
CA ASP A 249 -27.82 4.04 3.51
C ASP A 249 -27.00 2.81 3.90
N ALA A 250 -27.11 2.39 5.17
CA ALA A 250 -26.44 1.22 5.73
C ALA A 250 -26.84 -0.10 5.07
N SER A 251 -28.04 -0.22 4.53
CA SER A 251 -28.54 -1.45 3.89
C SER A 251 -27.85 -1.65 2.54
N ASN A 252 -27.77 -0.58 1.73
CA ASN A 252 -27.05 -0.59 0.45
C ASN A 252 -25.57 -0.93 0.65
N PHE A 253 -24.92 -0.29 1.63
CA PHE A 253 -23.53 -0.61 2.00
C PHE A 253 -23.40 -2.08 2.44
N SER A 254 -24.30 -2.60 3.30
CA SER A 254 -24.22 -3.98 3.80
C SER A 254 -24.39 -5.02 2.69
N VAL A 255 -25.27 -4.75 1.73
CA VAL A 255 -25.45 -5.62 0.54
C VAL A 255 -24.18 -5.59 -0.32
N PHE A 256 -23.65 -4.41 -0.60
CA PHE A 256 -22.40 -4.24 -1.34
C PHE A 256 -21.24 -4.97 -0.68
N PHE A 257 -21.01 -4.73 0.61
CA PHE A 257 -19.91 -5.31 1.37
C PHE A 257 -20.01 -6.86 1.42
N ARG A 258 -21.22 -7.41 1.70
CA ARG A 258 -21.45 -8.85 1.70
C ARG A 258 -21.19 -9.47 0.32
N LYS A 259 -21.63 -8.82 -0.75
CA LYS A 259 -21.40 -9.32 -2.11
C LYS A 259 -19.90 -9.38 -2.46
N ALA A 260 -19.12 -8.43 -1.96
CA ALA A 260 -17.71 -8.35 -2.25
C ALA A 260 -16.82 -9.19 -1.32
N THR A 261 -17.25 -9.45 -0.06
CA THR A 261 -16.44 -10.12 0.96
C THR A 261 -16.99 -11.45 1.45
N GLY A 262 -18.22 -11.81 1.06
CA GLY A 262 -18.96 -12.98 1.56
C GLY A 262 -19.62 -12.76 2.94
N MET A 263 -19.24 -11.71 3.69
CA MET A 263 -19.67 -11.48 5.07
C MET A 263 -20.41 -10.16 5.23
N ARG A 264 -21.35 -10.09 6.18
CA ARG A 264 -21.97 -8.80 6.59
C ARG A 264 -20.94 -7.94 7.34
N PRO A 265 -21.00 -6.59 7.26
CA PRO A 265 -20.04 -5.69 7.92
C PRO A 265 -19.84 -5.99 9.42
N GLY A 266 -20.92 -6.16 10.18
CA GLY A 266 -20.84 -6.45 11.61
C GLY A 266 -20.20 -7.80 11.93
N ALA A 267 -20.54 -8.85 11.17
CA ALA A 267 -19.95 -10.18 11.33
C ALA A 267 -18.45 -10.14 10.99
N TRP A 268 -18.08 -9.43 9.93
CA TRP A 268 -16.69 -9.25 9.54
C TRP A 268 -15.89 -8.48 10.60
N GLN A 269 -16.48 -7.44 11.19
CA GLN A 269 -15.89 -6.66 12.27
C GLN A 269 -15.68 -7.51 13.54
N THR A 270 -16.67 -8.32 13.91
CA THR A 270 -16.58 -9.21 15.09
C THR A 270 -15.50 -10.27 14.91
N ALA A 271 -15.41 -10.90 13.73
CA ALA A 271 -14.41 -11.92 13.44
C ALA A 271 -12.95 -11.40 13.50
N ARG A 272 -12.76 -10.08 13.49
CA ARG A 272 -11.45 -9.43 13.53
C ARG A 272 -11.13 -8.71 14.84
N ARG A 273 -11.97 -8.85 15.85
CA ARG A 273 -11.65 -8.38 17.21
C ARG A 273 -10.58 -9.27 17.80
N PRO A 274 -9.55 -8.71 18.47
CA PRO A 274 -8.58 -9.51 19.23
C PRO A 274 -9.32 -10.39 20.25
N GLY A 275 -9.07 -11.71 20.22
CA GLY A 275 -9.72 -12.68 21.11
C GLY A 275 -11.00 -13.32 20.59
N SER A 276 -11.48 -13.02 19.40
CA SER A 276 -12.56 -13.78 18.77
C SER A 276 -11.98 -15.01 18.06
N VAL A 277 -12.45 -16.20 18.43
CA VAL A 277 -12.19 -17.44 17.71
C VAL A 277 -12.83 -17.29 16.31
N PRO A 278 -12.11 -17.53 15.21
CA PRO A 278 -12.70 -17.49 13.88
C PRO A 278 -13.84 -18.52 13.82
N PRO A 279 -14.99 -18.21 13.19
CA PRO A 279 -15.94 -19.27 12.85
C PRO A 279 -15.21 -20.27 11.96
N GLU A 280 -15.32 -21.56 12.28
CA GLU A 280 -14.87 -22.66 11.43
C GLU A 280 -15.42 -22.45 10.03
N HIS A 281 -14.55 -22.34 9.06
CA HIS A 281 -14.93 -22.29 7.65
C HIS A 281 -15.37 -23.70 7.26
N ASP A 282 -16.68 -23.91 7.15
CA ASP A 282 -17.23 -24.96 6.32
C ASP A 282 -16.95 -24.61 4.84
N GLU A 283 -16.27 -25.56 4.19
CA GLU A 283 -16.05 -25.70 2.76
C GLU A 283 -15.17 -24.64 2.04
N GLU A 284 -13.97 -25.13 1.73
CA GLU A 284 -13.11 -24.68 0.64
C GLU A 284 -13.90 -24.60 -0.67
N VAL A 285 -14.12 -23.39 -1.18
CA VAL A 285 -14.45 -23.21 -2.60
C VAL A 285 -13.14 -23.30 -3.38
N PRO A 286 -12.92 -24.35 -4.19
CA PRO A 286 -11.67 -24.50 -4.93
C PRO A 286 -11.58 -23.40 -6.00
N LEU A 287 -10.52 -22.62 -5.93
CA LEU A 287 -10.09 -21.75 -7.02
C LEU A 287 -9.86 -22.61 -8.27
N ARG A 288 -10.77 -22.56 -9.24
CA ARG A 288 -10.57 -23.16 -10.55
C ARG A 288 -9.36 -22.51 -11.22
N ARG A 289 -8.23 -23.18 -11.11
CA ARG A 289 -7.09 -22.97 -12.00
C ARG A 289 -7.44 -23.66 -13.32
N THR A 290 -7.65 -22.90 -14.37
CA THR A 290 -7.66 -23.43 -15.74
C THR A 290 -6.20 -23.61 -16.16
N PRO A 291 -5.76 -24.81 -16.52
CA PRO A 291 -4.43 -24.99 -17.11
C PRO A 291 -4.45 -24.41 -18.53
N VAL A 292 -3.53 -23.52 -18.83
CA VAL A 292 -3.20 -23.17 -20.23
C VAL A 292 -2.30 -24.28 -20.72
N GLU A 293 -2.86 -25.17 -21.54
CA GLU A 293 -2.16 -26.21 -22.25
C GLU A 293 -1.42 -25.58 -23.43
N VAL A 294 -0.10 -25.47 -23.30
CA VAL A 294 0.78 -25.04 -24.40
C VAL A 294 1.10 -26.28 -25.21
N ALA A 295 0.39 -26.45 -26.31
CA ALA A 295 0.72 -27.44 -27.31
C ALA A 295 1.94 -26.99 -28.12
N HIS A 296 3.10 -27.52 -27.81
CA HIS A 296 4.25 -27.55 -28.72
C HIS A 296 4.05 -28.66 -29.74
N ARG A 297 3.79 -28.28 -30.98
CA ARG A 297 3.96 -29.17 -32.13
C ARG A 297 5.23 -28.76 -32.85
N VAL A 298 6.26 -29.56 -32.68
CA VAL A 298 7.48 -29.55 -33.49
C VAL A 298 7.21 -30.52 -34.64
N GLU A 299 7.22 -30.04 -35.89
CA GLU A 299 7.46 -30.86 -37.05
C GLU A 299 8.75 -30.39 -37.73
N VAL A 300 9.69 -31.32 -37.85
CA VAL A 300 10.85 -31.28 -38.72
C VAL A 300 10.57 -32.33 -39.80
N PRO A 301 10.90 -32.10 -41.06
CA PRO A 301 12.23 -32.43 -41.56
C PRO A 301 12.98 -31.27 -42.15
#